data_7cc626090845037660d48a26a146e868
#
_entry.id   7cc626090845037660d48a26a146e868
#
_cell.length_a   1.000
_cell.length_b   1.000
_cell.length_c   1.000
_cell.angle_alpha   90.00
_cell.angle_beta   90.00
_cell.angle_gamma   90.00
#
_symmetry.space_group_name_H-M   'P 1'
#
loop_
_entity.id
_entity.type
_entity.pdbx_description
1 polymer ?
#
loop_
_entity_poly.entity_id
_entity_poly.type
_entity_poly.pdbx_seq_one_letter_code
_entity_poly.pdbx_strand_id
1 'polypeptide(L)'
;MANNKELQANSHLISSQKLENKTNNNLPDPTLSYAHLWDSKNSDETVGEMVISQSFDFPTLYATRGKMNRLKTNALDAQATAFRQQILLQAKEVCLDIIMLQRQQALLDERLKNAEELSAMYTRRLETGDANALETNKINLELLNVRTEARMNQTALNNKLKELLVLNG
;
A
#
# COMPACT_ATOMS: atom_id res chain seq x y z
N MET A 1 10.05 -3.53 6.49
CA MET A 1 8.67 -4.02 6.35
C MET A 1 7.86 -4.08 7.65
N ALA A 2 8.46 -4.23 8.82
CA ALA A 2 7.73 -4.15 10.09
C ALA A 2 7.01 -2.81 10.32
N ASN A 3 7.54 -1.74 9.72
CA ASN A 3 7.01 -0.37 9.86
C ASN A 3 6.09 0.07 8.72
N ASN A 4 5.82 -0.80 7.74
CA ASN A 4 4.96 -0.46 6.61
C ASN A 4 3.54 -0.15 7.09
N LYS A 5 3.10 1.09 6.85
CA LYS A 5 1.80 1.61 7.33
C LYS A 5 0.61 0.91 6.69
N GLU A 6 0.74 0.49 5.43
CA GLU A 6 -0.32 -0.24 4.74
C GLU A 6 -0.53 -1.63 5.33
N LEU A 7 0.56 -2.34 5.66
CA LEU A 7 0.48 -3.64 6.35
C LEU A 7 -0.13 -3.49 7.75
N GLN A 8 0.23 -2.44 8.48
CA GLN A 8 -0.36 -2.15 9.79
C GLN A 8 -1.85 -1.84 9.67
N ALA A 9 -2.23 -0.96 8.74
CA ALA A 9 -3.64 -0.60 8.49
C ALA A 9 -4.46 -1.84 8.10
N ASN A 10 -3.95 -2.66 7.18
CA ASN A 10 -4.61 -3.92 6.78
C ASN A 10 -4.74 -4.90 7.95
N SER A 11 -3.73 -5.01 8.80
CA SER A 11 -3.77 -5.85 10.01
C SER A 11 -4.88 -5.41 10.98
N HIS A 12 -5.01 -4.10 11.21
CA HIS A 12 -6.08 -3.54 12.03
C HIS A 12 -7.46 -3.76 11.43
N LEU A 13 -7.60 -3.55 10.11
CA LEU A 13 -8.86 -3.80 9.39
C LEU A 13 -9.30 -5.26 9.53
N ILE A 14 -8.40 -6.20 9.28
CA ILE A 14 -8.68 -7.64 9.38
C ILE A 14 -9.01 -8.03 10.83
N SER A 15 -8.32 -7.45 11.82
CA SER A 15 -8.63 -7.68 13.24
C SER A 15 -10.03 -7.18 13.59
N SER A 16 -10.42 -6.00 13.10
CA SER A 16 -11.78 -5.46 13.27
C SER A 16 -12.84 -6.37 12.65
N GLN A 17 -12.64 -6.82 11.42
CA GLN A 17 -13.57 -7.72 10.72
C GLN A 17 -13.68 -9.09 11.40
N LYS A 18 -12.60 -9.60 12.00
CA LYS A 18 -12.64 -10.84 12.79
C LYS A 18 -13.45 -10.67 14.06
N LEU A 19 -13.35 -9.51 14.72
CA LEU A 19 -14.17 -9.20 15.89
C LEU A 19 -15.64 -9.09 15.51
N GLU A 20 -15.96 -8.42 14.42
CA GLU A 20 -17.31 -8.33 13.87
C GLU A 20 -17.89 -9.72 13.55
N ASN A 21 -17.11 -10.61 12.92
CA ASN A 21 -17.53 -11.99 12.69
C ASN A 21 -17.83 -12.75 13.98
N LYS A 22 -17.12 -12.45 15.09
CA LYS A 22 -17.41 -13.05 16.41
C LYS A 22 -18.74 -12.57 16.97
N THR A 23 -19.02 -11.27 16.88
CA THR A 23 -20.24 -10.67 17.46
C THR A 23 -21.51 -11.09 16.71
N ASN A 24 -21.39 -11.44 15.43
CA ASN A 24 -22.52 -11.85 14.58
C ASN A 24 -23.21 -13.17 15.02
N ASN A 25 -22.68 -13.87 16.00
CA ASN A 25 -23.26 -15.12 16.50
C ASN A 25 -23.67 -15.02 17.99
N ASN A 26 -23.75 -13.81 18.53
CA ASN A 26 -24.23 -13.58 19.88
C ASN A 26 -25.74 -13.76 19.96
N LEU A 27 -26.21 -14.07 21.16
CA LEU A 27 -27.64 -14.03 21.46
C LEU A 27 -28.14 -12.58 21.33
N PRO A 28 -29.37 -12.37 20.85
CA PRO A 28 -30.01 -11.05 20.91
C PRO A 28 -30.04 -10.54 22.36
N ASP A 29 -29.93 -9.23 22.53
CA ASP A 29 -29.96 -8.64 23.87
C ASP A 29 -31.33 -8.82 24.50
N PRO A 30 -31.42 -9.12 25.83
CA PRO A 30 -32.70 -9.15 26.54
C PRO A 30 -33.30 -7.73 26.57
N THR A 31 -34.59 -7.65 26.34
CA THR A 31 -35.34 -6.39 26.45
C THR A 31 -36.09 -6.35 27.77
N LEU A 32 -35.89 -5.27 28.53
CA LEU A 32 -36.65 -4.95 29.73
C LEU A 32 -37.56 -3.77 29.42
N SER A 33 -38.88 -4.00 29.54
CA SER A 33 -39.87 -2.95 29.42
C SER A 33 -40.63 -2.80 30.73
N TYR A 34 -40.82 -1.54 31.13
CA TYR A 34 -41.66 -1.17 32.26
C TYR A 34 -42.80 -0.29 31.78
N ALA A 35 -44.02 -0.70 31.95
CA ALA A 35 -45.22 0.07 31.63
C ALA A 35 -45.91 0.42 32.96
N HIS A 36 -46.20 1.73 33.12
CA HIS A 36 -46.98 2.24 34.22
C HIS A 36 -48.39 2.55 33.70
N LEU A 37 -49.41 1.78 34.11
CA LEU A 37 -50.80 1.95 33.67
C LEU A 37 -51.53 2.76 34.73
N TRP A 38 -52.08 3.90 34.33
CA TRP A 38 -52.97 4.76 35.14
C TRP A 38 -54.42 4.39 34.80
N ASP A 39 -55.20 3.98 35.80
CA ASP A 39 -56.62 3.83 35.57
C ASP A 39 -57.29 5.22 35.63
N SER A 40 -57.97 5.58 34.54
CA SER A 40 -58.68 6.89 34.42
C SER A 40 -59.95 6.98 35.22
N LYS A 41 -60.44 5.89 35.81
CA LYS A 41 -61.74 5.85 36.50
C LYS A 41 -61.63 5.71 38.04
N ASN A 42 -60.51 5.17 38.55
CA ASN A 42 -60.24 5.07 39.98
C ASN A 42 -58.80 5.55 40.23
N SER A 43 -58.63 6.71 40.80
CA SER A 43 -57.36 7.35 40.98
C SER A 43 -56.44 6.70 42.03
N ASP A 44 -56.82 5.58 42.64
CA ASP A 44 -56.05 4.95 43.70
C ASP A 44 -55.40 3.60 43.29
N GLU A 45 -55.66 3.06 42.12
CA GLU A 45 -55.03 1.83 41.64
C GLU A 45 -54.05 2.11 40.48
N THR A 46 -52.79 2.13 40.76
CA THR A 46 -51.72 2.15 39.79
C THR A 46 -51.18 0.73 39.62
N VAL A 47 -51.23 0.23 38.37
CA VAL A 47 -50.64 -1.10 38.04
C VAL A 47 -49.32 -0.87 37.27
N GLY A 48 -48.22 -1.32 37.84
CA GLY A 48 -46.92 -1.36 37.16
C GLY A 48 -46.72 -2.76 36.55
N GLU A 49 -46.47 -2.81 35.26
CA GLU A 49 -46.09 -4.02 34.54
C GLU A 49 -44.61 -3.95 34.17
N MET A 50 -43.84 -4.98 34.57
CA MET A 50 -42.47 -5.17 34.17
C MET A 50 -42.35 -6.45 33.35
N VAL A 51 -41.95 -6.29 32.08
CA VAL A 51 -41.78 -7.41 31.15
C VAL A 51 -40.32 -7.57 30.80
N ILE A 52 -39.77 -8.73 31.03
CA ILE A 52 -38.45 -9.14 30.56
C ILE A 52 -38.65 -10.13 29.42
N SER A 53 -38.17 -9.81 28.22
CA SER A 53 -38.27 -10.73 27.09
C SER A 53 -36.91 -11.01 26.49
N GLN A 54 -36.66 -12.28 26.19
CA GLN A 54 -35.47 -12.79 25.54
C GLN A 54 -35.89 -13.63 24.32
N SER A 55 -35.42 -13.24 23.13
CA SER A 55 -35.62 -14.05 21.94
C SER A 55 -34.47 -15.02 21.71
N PHE A 56 -34.78 -16.18 21.18
CA PHE A 56 -33.80 -17.19 20.80
C PHE A 56 -34.08 -17.65 19.39
N ASP A 57 -33.03 -17.63 18.53
CA ASP A 57 -33.11 -18.29 17.24
C ASP A 57 -33.01 -19.82 17.38
N PHE A 58 -33.43 -20.54 16.34
CA PHE A 58 -33.34 -22.01 16.37
C PHE A 58 -31.87 -22.45 16.45
N PRO A 59 -31.52 -23.47 17.30
CA PRO A 59 -30.13 -23.84 17.58
C PRO A 59 -29.27 -24.13 16.35
N THR A 60 -29.86 -24.67 15.28
CA THR A 60 -29.13 -24.94 14.02
C THR A 60 -28.66 -23.65 13.31
N LEU A 61 -29.31 -22.51 13.53
CA LEU A 61 -28.89 -21.22 12.99
C LEU A 61 -27.56 -20.78 13.61
N TYR A 62 -27.43 -20.91 14.92
CA TYR A 62 -26.17 -20.58 15.62
C TYR A 62 -25.02 -21.47 15.14
N ALA A 63 -25.26 -22.78 14.95
CA ALA A 63 -24.28 -23.71 14.41
C ALA A 63 -23.84 -23.35 13.00
N THR A 64 -24.80 -22.98 12.14
CA THR A 64 -24.53 -22.58 10.74
C THR A 64 -23.82 -21.25 10.66
N ARG A 65 -24.24 -20.24 11.45
CA ARG A 65 -23.57 -18.95 11.58
C ARG A 65 -22.13 -19.13 12.08
N GLY A 66 -21.92 -20.01 13.07
CA GLY A 66 -20.58 -20.33 13.59
C GLY A 66 -19.66 -20.92 12.51
N LYS A 67 -20.15 -21.85 11.69
CA LYS A 67 -19.40 -22.40 10.55
C LYS A 67 -19.08 -21.31 9.51
N MET A 68 -20.06 -20.49 9.16
CA MET A 68 -19.90 -19.40 8.22
C MET A 68 -18.86 -18.36 8.71
N ASN A 69 -18.94 -17.97 9.99
CA ASN A 69 -18.00 -17.02 10.60
C ASN A 69 -16.57 -17.56 10.63
N ARG A 70 -16.41 -18.87 10.89
CA ARG A 70 -15.11 -19.55 10.80
C ARG A 70 -14.55 -19.52 9.38
N LEU A 71 -15.36 -19.80 8.35
CA LEU A 71 -14.95 -19.73 6.97
C LEU A 71 -14.58 -18.31 6.55
N LYS A 72 -15.38 -17.31 6.95
CA LYS A 72 -15.07 -15.90 6.73
C LYS A 72 -13.74 -15.49 7.39
N THR A 73 -13.49 -15.94 8.62
CA THR A 73 -12.23 -15.65 9.32
C THR A 73 -11.03 -16.29 8.61
N ASN A 74 -11.15 -17.51 8.11
CA ASN A 74 -10.11 -18.15 7.31
C ASN A 74 -9.86 -17.42 5.99
N ALA A 75 -10.92 -16.92 5.34
CA ALA A 75 -10.80 -16.11 4.13
C ALA A 75 -10.06 -14.79 4.40
N LEU A 76 -10.34 -14.13 5.53
CA LEU A 76 -9.63 -12.91 5.96
C LEU A 76 -8.13 -13.19 6.21
N ASP A 77 -7.78 -14.33 6.79
CA ASP A 77 -6.38 -14.73 6.99
C ASP A 77 -5.65 -14.98 5.66
N ALA A 78 -6.33 -15.62 4.71
CA ALA A 78 -5.81 -15.80 3.36
C ALA A 78 -5.61 -14.46 2.64
N GLN A 79 -6.57 -13.54 2.79
CA GLN A 79 -6.49 -12.18 2.24
C GLN A 79 -5.33 -11.38 2.84
N ALA A 80 -5.12 -11.46 4.17
CA ALA A 80 -3.97 -10.83 4.83
C ALA A 80 -2.64 -11.35 4.28
N THR A 81 -2.57 -12.67 4.08
CA THR A 81 -1.38 -13.32 3.54
C THR A 81 -1.11 -12.88 2.10
N ALA A 82 -2.15 -12.86 1.25
CA ALA A 82 -2.05 -12.41 -0.13
C ALA A 82 -1.60 -10.93 -0.22
N PHE A 83 -2.19 -10.06 0.59
CA PHE A 83 -1.81 -8.65 0.63
C PHE A 83 -0.33 -8.47 1.05
N ARG A 84 0.11 -9.22 2.07
CA ARG A 84 1.53 -9.20 2.48
C ARG A 84 2.45 -9.66 1.34
N GLN A 85 2.07 -10.70 0.61
CA GLN A 85 2.87 -11.19 -0.54
C GLN A 85 2.93 -10.15 -1.66
N GLN A 86 1.85 -9.43 -1.90
CA GLN A 86 1.80 -8.36 -2.89
C GLN A 86 2.78 -7.23 -2.54
N ILE A 87 2.78 -6.75 -1.29
CA ILE A 87 3.74 -5.71 -0.84
C ILE A 87 5.18 -6.21 -0.93
N LEU A 88 5.42 -7.49 -0.59
CA LEU A 88 6.75 -8.11 -0.73
C LEU A 88 7.21 -8.18 -2.19
N LEU A 89 6.31 -8.50 -3.11
CA LEU A 89 6.60 -8.53 -4.55
C LEU A 89 6.97 -7.13 -5.04
N GLN A 90 6.14 -6.13 -4.73
CA GLN A 90 6.41 -4.73 -5.08
C GLN A 90 7.77 -4.25 -4.57
N ALA A 91 8.11 -4.56 -3.31
CA ALA A 91 9.41 -4.20 -2.78
C ALA A 91 10.58 -4.87 -3.51
N LYS A 92 10.42 -6.15 -3.90
CA LYS A 92 11.44 -6.86 -4.70
C LYS A 92 11.61 -6.24 -6.08
N GLU A 93 10.51 -5.88 -6.75
CA GLU A 93 10.53 -5.22 -8.06
C GLU A 93 11.28 -3.87 -7.97
N VAL A 94 10.94 -3.04 -6.98
CA VAL A 94 11.65 -1.77 -6.75
C VAL A 94 13.15 -1.99 -6.48
N CYS A 95 13.52 -2.99 -5.70
CA CYS A 95 14.93 -3.32 -5.45
C CYS A 95 15.66 -3.74 -6.74
N LEU A 96 15.02 -4.53 -7.61
CA LEU A 96 15.60 -4.94 -8.89
C LEU A 96 15.76 -3.73 -9.83
N ASP A 97 14.78 -2.84 -9.89
CA ASP A 97 14.86 -1.59 -10.65
C ASP A 97 16.04 -0.72 -10.18
N ILE A 98 16.23 -0.59 -8.87
CA ILE A 98 17.35 0.16 -8.29
C ILE A 98 18.69 -0.45 -8.73
N ILE A 99 18.85 -1.77 -8.66
CA ILE A 99 20.07 -2.46 -9.08
C ILE A 99 20.34 -2.24 -10.57
N MET A 100 19.30 -2.33 -11.40
CA MET A 100 19.39 -2.08 -12.84
C MET A 100 19.84 -0.64 -13.13
N LEU A 101 19.16 0.35 -12.53
CA LEU A 101 19.46 1.77 -12.71
C LEU A 101 20.86 2.15 -12.20
N GLN A 102 21.34 1.52 -11.12
CA GLN A 102 22.72 1.72 -10.63
C GLN A 102 23.75 1.21 -11.64
N ARG A 103 23.52 0.02 -12.22
CA ARG A 103 24.42 -0.52 -13.26
C ARG A 103 24.38 0.35 -14.53
N GLN A 104 23.20 0.80 -14.92
CA GLN A 104 23.05 1.70 -16.05
C GLN A 104 23.74 3.04 -15.81
N GLN A 105 23.68 3.58 -14.57
CA GLN A 105 24.38 4.80 -14.20
C GLN A 105 25.90 4.66 -14.37
N ALA A 106 26.48 3.56 -13.92
CA ALA A 106 27.91 3.31 -14.07
C ALA A 106 28.35 3.31 -15.54
N LEU A 107 27.56 2.71 -16.43
CA LEU A 107 27.83 2.72 -17.88
C LEU A 107 27.66 4.11 -18.49
N LEU A 108 26.65 4.86 -18.06
CA LEU A 108 26.41 6.22 -18.54
C LEU A 108 27.49 7.19 -18.08
N ASP A 109 28.01 7.01 -16.85
CA ASP A 109 29.12 7.82 -16.31
C ASP A 109 30.40 7.59 -17.12
N GLU A 110 30.70 6.34 -17.51
CA GLU A 110 31.84 6.01 -18.39
C GLU A 110 31.63 6.61 -19.80
N ARG A 111 30.44 6.45 -20.39
CA ARG A 111 30.11 7.09 -21.68
C ARG A 111 30.23 8.61 -21.62
N LEU A 112 29.76 9.23 -20.54
CA LEU A 112 29.82 10.66 -20.34
C LEU A 112 31.28 11.15 -20.31
N LYS A 113 32.12 10.45 -19.53
CA LYS A 113 33.56 10.75 -19.47
C LYS A 113 34.20 10.68 -20.85
N ASN A 114 33.96 9.62 -21.62
CA ASN A 114 34.51 9.44 -22.95
C ASN A 114 33.99 10.52 -23.93
N ALA A 115 32.71 10.90 -23.84
CA ALA A 115 32.12 11.97 -24.66
C ALA A 115 32.70 13.34 -24.29
N GLU A 116 32.99 13.62 -23.02
CA GLU A 116 33.64 14.85 -22.57
C GLU A 116 35.08 14.95 -23.06
N GLU A 117 35.86 13.87 -22.98
CA GLU A 117 37.22 13.79 -23.49
C GLU A 117 37.24 14.01 -25.02
N LEU A 118 36.32 13.36 -25.74
CA LEU A 118 36.18 13.51 -27.20
C LEU A 118 35.81 14.93 -27.60
N SER A 119 34.84 15.54 -26.91
CA SER A 119 34.42 16.94 -27.14
C SER A 119 35.57 17.92 -26.93
N ALA A 120 36.32 17.74 -25.84
CA ALA A 120 37.48 18.56 -25.53
C ALA A 120 38.60 18.44 -26.63
N MET A 121 38.82 17.20 -27.12
CA MET A 121 39.79 16.96 -28.21
C MET A 121 39.37 17.64 -29.50
N TYR A 122 38.12 17.52 -29.91
CA TYR A 122 37.61 18.16 -31.15
C TYR A 122 37.55 19.67 -31.05
N THR A 123 37.27 20.22 -29.89
CA THR A 123 37.35 21.67 -29.64
C THR A 123 38.78 22.19 -29.88
N ARG A 124 39.81 21.53 -29.37
CA ARG A 124 41.22 21.88 -29.59
C ARG A 124 41.60 21.76 -31.07
N ARG A 125 41.18 20.68 -31.74
CA ARG A 125 41.45 20.49 -33.18
C ARG A 125 40.75 21.52 -34.05
N LEU A 126 39.58 22.02 -33.66
CA LEU A 126 38.90 23.10 -34.32
C LEU A 126 39.70 24.42 -34.21
N GLU A 127 40.24 24.71 -33.04
CA GLU A 127 41.09 25.87 -32.74
C GLU A 127 42.40 25.87 -33.59
N THR A 128 42.97 24.67 -33.82
CA THR A 128 44.16 24.49 -34.67
C THR A 128 43.88 24.39 -36.17
N GLY A 129 42.60 24.37 -36.55
CA GLY A 129 42.19 24.22 -37.94
C GLY A 129 42.17 22.78 -38.45
N ASP A 130 42.40 21.78 -37.57
CA ASP A 130 42.49 20.36 -37.92
C ASP A 130 41.13 19.64 -37.85
N ALA A 131 40.04 20.32 -37.48
CA ALA A 131 38.70 19.77 -37.43
C ALA A 131 37.70 20.73 -38.07
N ASN A 132 36.59 20.13 -38.56
CA ASN A 132 35.46 20.88 -39.13
C ASN A 132 34.46 21.26 -38.03
N ALA A 133 33.89 22.47 -38.10
CA ALA A 133 32.86 22.95 -37.18
C ALA A 133 31.63 22.02 -37.15
N LEU A 134 31.25 21.40 -38.27
CA LEU A 134 30.11 20.44 -38.32
C LEU A 134 30.40 19.18 -37.51
N GLU A 135 31.62 18.65 -37.58
CA GLU A 135 32.04 17.48 -36.82
C GLU A 135 32.06 17.79 -35.32
N THR A 136 32.64 18.92 -34.93
CA THR A 136 32.67 19.40 -33.54
C THR A 136 31.26 19.55 -32.97
N ASN A 137 30.34 20.14 -33.76
CA ASN A 137 28.94 20.29 -33.35
C ASN A 137 28.22 18.95 -33.18
N LYS A 138 28.48 17.94 -34.03
CA LYS A 138 27.90 16.59 -33.87
C LYS A 138 28.37 15.93 -32.55
N ILE A 139 29.66 16.08 -32.22
CA ILE A 139 30.22 15.53 -30.98
C ILE A 139 29.64 16.25 -29.75
N ASN A 140 29.48 17.57 -29.84
CA ASN A 140 28.85 18.33 -28.74
C ASN A 140 27.37 17.96 -28.56
N LEU A 141 26.65 17.66 -29.64
CA LEU A 141 25.26 17.13 -29.51
C LEU A 141 25.24 15.76 -28.88
N GLU A 142 26.16 14.85 -29.24
CA GLU A 142 26.27 13.54 -28.60
C GLU A 142 26.59 13.68 -27.11
N LEU A 143 27.54 14.55 -26.73
CA LEU A 143 27.82 14.85 -25.32
C LEU A 143 26.58 15.33 -24.58
N LEU A 144 25.79 16.21 -25.18
CA LEU A 144 24.54 16.71 -24.58
C LEU A 144 23.52 15.60 -24.40
N ASN A 145 23.39 14.70 -25.37
CA ASN A 145 22.51 13.54 -25.30
C ASN A 145 22.90 12.61 -24.14
N VAL A 146 24.18 12.20 -24.08
CA VAL A 146 24.69 11.32 -23.01
C VAL A 146 24.53 11.96 -21.64
N ARG A 147 24.79 13.27 -21.53
CA ARG A 147 24.60 14.01 -20.27
C ARG A 147 23.14 14.04 -19.84
N THR A 148 22.23 14.18 -20.81
CA THR A 148 20.79 14.14 -20.54
C THR A 148 20.33 12.77 -20.09
N GLU A 149 20.79 11.70 -20.77
CA GLU A 149 20.50 10.31 -20.38
C GLU A 149 20.98 10.01 -18.95
N ALA A 150 22.21 10.40 -18.60
CA ALA A 150 22.77 10.19 -17.27
C ALA A 150 21.94 10.91 -16.19
N ARG A 151 21.51 12.15 -16.44
CA ARG A 151 20.63 12.90 -15.51
C ARG A 151 19.25 12.28 -15.36
N MET A 152 18.66 11.80 -16.45
CA MET A 152 17.36 11.12 -16.43
C MET A 152 17.45 9.83 -15.64
N ASN A 153 18.50 9.03 -15.85
CA ASN A 153 18.75 7.81 -15.10
C ASN A 153 18.95 8.08 -13.61
N GLN A 154 19.74 9.10 -13.24
CA GLN A 154 19.94 9.49 -11.85
C GLN A 154 18.62 9.95 -11.19
N THR A 155 17.78 10.66 -11.93
CA THR A 155 16.45 11.05 -11.44
C THR A 155 15.54 9.85 -11.21
N ALA A 156 15.54 8.90 -12.15
CA ALA A 156 14.80 7.64 -12.01
C ALA A 156 15.27 6.83 -10.80
N LEU A 157 16.58 6.73 -10.58
CA LEU A 157 17.18 6.08 -9.42
C LEU A 157 16.71 6.73 -8.11
N ASN A 158 16.76 8.05 -8.03
CA ASN A 158 16.31 8.79 -6.84
C ASN A 158 14.82 8.58 -6.56
N ASN A 159 13.99 8.52 -7.61
CA ASN A 159 12.56 8.25 -7.46
C ASN A 159 12.31 6.83 -6.95
N LYS A 160 13.04 5.82 -7.44
CA LYS A 160 12.93 4.43 -6.95
C LYS A 160 13.42 4.27 -5.51
N LEU A 161 14.44 5.01 -5.11
CA LEU A 161 14.88 5.04 -3.70
C LEU A 161 13.81 5.64 -2.79
N LYS A 162 13.12 6.71 -3.22
CA LYS A 162 11.99 7.29 -2.47
C LYS A 162 10.81 6.31 -2.37
N GLU A 163 10.49 5.61 -3.47
CA GLU A 163 9.46 4.58 -3.50
C GLU A 163 9.76 3.47 -2.48
N LEU A 164 11.00 3.00 -2.44
CA LEU A 164 11.43 2.01 -1.45
C LEU A 164 11.31 2.50 0.00
N LEU A 165 11.62 3.78 0.25
CA LEU A 165 11.45 4.39 1.57
C LEU A 165 9.97 4.40 2.00
N VAL A 166 9.06 4.77 1.10
CA VAL A 166 7.60 4.74 1.36
C VAL A 166 7.12 3.34 1.67
N LEU A 167 7.60 2.33 0.93
CA LEU A 167 7.26 0.92 1.18
C LEU A 167 7.79 0.39 2.51
N ASN A 168 8.84 0.99 3.04
CA ASN A 168 9.40 0.57 4.33
C ASN A 168 8.67 1.21 5.53
N GLY A 169 8.05 2.36 5.35
CA GLY A 169 7.29 3.11 6.37
C GLY A 169 8.07 4.22 7.02
#